data_209b43fedde57754f7c5485ba7353a40
#
_entry.id   209b43fedde57754f7c5485ba7353a40
#
_cell.length_a   1.000
_cell.length_b   1.000
_cell.length_c   1.000
_cell.angle_alpha   90.00
_cell.angle_beta   90.00
_cell.angle_gamma   90.00
#
_symmetry.space_group_name_H-M   'P 1'
#
loop_
_entity.id
_entity.type
_entity.pdbx_description
1 polymer ?
#
loop_
_entity_poly.entity_id
_entity_poly.type
_entity_poly.pdbx_seq_one_letter_code
_entity_poly.pdbx_strand_id
1 'polypeptide(L)'
;ATVASVGLAATFAGNGMNAVDVTWASMGQTLVMGFIFDRMSTLLAPAFVAIGLLVVIYSFPYMSDKNKEHPDAPRRRFYVYFSTFIGAMAGLAYSSTIVGQLVFFEITGVCSWGLISYYMTPTAKKAGMKALIITHIGALGLYIGAAFLFAGTGTFALSAISQLDSGMKTVVLLLILFVLSIHSLLMPGGEA
;
A
#
# COMPACT_ATOMS: atom_id res chain seq x y z
N ALA A 1 -1.65 0.44 15.54
CA ALA A 1 -2.42 0.43 14.29
C ALA A 1 -3.89 0.06 14.53
N THR A 2 -4.20 -1.10 15.13
CA THR A 2 -5.58 -1.58 15.36
C THR A 2 -6.44 -0.61 16.15
N VAL A 3 -5.95 -0.06 17.27
CA VAL A 3 -6.70 0.90 18.09
C VAL A 3 -6.97 2.19 17.31
N ALA A 4 -5.98 2.67 16.56
CA ALA A 4 -6.14 3.86 15.74
C ALA A 4 -7.16 3.66 14.60
N SER A 5 -7.13 2.53 13.89
CA SER A 5 -8.08 2.25 12.81
C SER A 5 -9.51 2.06 13.29
N VAL A 6 -9.69 1.40 14.45
CA VAL A 6 -11.01 1.28 15.09
C VAL A 6 -11.51 2.64 15.58
N GLY A 7 -10.62 3.46 16.17
CA GLY A 7 -10.97 4.83 16.59
C GLY A 7 -11.41 5.69 15.40
N LEU A 8 -10.70 5.63 14.27
CA LEU A 8 -11.06 6.34 13.04
C LEU A 8 -12.38 5.85 12.45
N ALA A 9 -12.63 4.54 12.46
CA ALA A 9 -13.92 3.99 12.03
C ALA A 9 -15.09 4.47 12.91
N ALA A 10 -14.86 4.55 14.23
CA ALA A 10 -15.86 5.06 15.17
C ALA A 10 -16.14 6.56 14.97
N THR A 11 -15.11 7.39 14.73
CA THR A 11 -15.29 8.83 14.43
C THR A 11 -16.01 9.04 13.11
N PHE A 12 -15.73 8.24 12.08
CA PHE A 12 -16.44 8.28 10.81
C PHE A 12 -17.93 7.91 10.98
N ALA A 13 -18.23 6.85 11.73
CA ALA A 13 -19.60 6.46 12.02
C ALA A 13 -20.34 7.55 12.83
N GLY A 14 -19.65 8.17 13.79
CA GLY A 14 -20.19 9.29 14.58
C GLY A 14 -20.47 10.56 13.77
N ASN A 15 -19.75 10.76 12.65
CA ASN A 15 -19.92 11.90 11.75
C ASN A 15 -20.99 11.67 10.64
N GLY A 16 -21.90 10.75 10.86
CA GLY A 16 -23.00 10.45 9.92
C GLY A 16 -22.53 9.83 8.60
N MET A 17 -21.37 9.17 8.59
CA MET A 17 -20.73 8.57 7.40
C MET A 17 -20.41 9.57 6.28
N ASN A 18 -20.25 10.85 6.59
CA ASN A 18 -19.75 11.84 5.65
C ASN A 18 -18.22 11.70 5.52
N ALA A 19 -17.72 11.84 4.29
CA ALA A 19 -16.28 11.78 4.06
C ALA A 19 -15.57 12.93 4.79
N VAL A 20 -14.45 12.61 5.44
CA VAL A 20 -13.60 13.58 6.15
C VAL A 20 -12.22 13.56 5.50
N ASP A 21 -11.82 14.71 4.97
CA ASP A 21 -10.50 14.93 4.39
C ASP A 21 -9.57 15.58 5.41
N VAL A 22 -8.38 15.01 5.59
CA VAL A 22 -7.33 15.55 6.43
C VAL A 22 -6.09 15.84 5.58
N THR A 23 -5.74 17.12 5.47
CA THR A 23 -4.50 17.54 4.81
C THR A 23 -3.31 17.30 5.74
N TRP A 24 -2.32 16.54 5.27
CA TRP A 24 -1.08 16.29 6.01
C TRP A 24 0.10 17.11 5.48
N ALA A 25 0.24 17.24 4.16
CA ALA A 25 1.29 18.06 3.54
C ALA A 25 0.76 18.77 2.30
N SER A 26 1.08 20.07 2.18
CA SER A 26 0.78 20.88 1.01
C SER A 26 2.00 21.70 0.59
N MET A 27 2.15 21.94 -0.71
CA MET A 27 3.12 22.86 -1.29
C MET A 27 2.36 24.06 -1.88
N GLY A 28 2.32 25.16 -1.14
CA GLY A 28 1.48 26.31 -1.48
C GLY A 28 0.00 25.93 -1.49
N GLN A 29 -0.67 26.09 -2.63
CA GLN A 29 -2.07 25.72 -2.82
C GLN A 29 -2.28 24.24 -3.21
N THR A 30 -1.20 23.49 -3.49
CA THR A 30 -1.29 22.12 -3.99
C THR A 30 -1.26 21.14 -2.83
N LEU A 31 -2.31 20.31 -2.69
CA LEU A 31 -2.34 19.18 -1.76
C LEU A 31 -1.41 18.07 -2.29
N VAL A 32 -0.35 17.79 -1.53
CA VAL A 32 0.63 16.72 -1.86
C VAL A 32 0.28 15.42 -1.18
N MET A 33 0.02 15.46 0.13
CA MET A 33 -0.39 14.29 0.91
C MET A 33 -1.59 14.63 1.78
N GLY A 34 -2.59 13.77 1.76
CA GLY A 34 -3.78 13.86 2.57
C GLY A 34 -4.39 12.49 2.82
N PHE A 35 -5.29 12.42 3.78
CA PHE A 35 -6.03 11.21 4.13
C PHE A 35 -7.52 11.47 4.01
N ILE A 36 -8.24 10.51 3.45
CA ILE A 36 -9.69 10.53 3.34
C ILE A 36 -10.28 9.39 4.16
N PHE A 37 -11.27 9.72 4.96
CA PHE A 37 -12.06 8.77 5.73
C PHE A 37 -13.46 8.70 5.11
N ASP A 38 -13.62 7.80 4.17
CA ASP A 38 -14.88 7.49 3.51
C ASP A 38 -15.35 6.07 3.82
N ARG A 39 -16.47 5.65 3.25
CA ARG A 39 -17.04 4.32 3.49
C ARG A 39 -16.10 3.20 3.05
N MET A 40 -15.38 3.40 1.95
CA MET A 40 -14.49 2.39 1.39
C MET A 40 -13.21 2.26 2.22
N SER A 41 -12.54 3.37 2.50
CA SER A 41 -11.30 3.39 3.29
C SER A 41 -11.53 2.90 4.73
N THR A 42 -12.67 3.26 5.32
CA THR A 42 -13.05 2.86 6.67
C THR A 42 -13.41 1.37 6.78
N LEU A 43 -13.80 0.73 5.69
CA LEU A 43 -14.01 -0.71 5.62
C LEU A 43 -12.68 -1.45 5.37
N LEU A 44 -11.88 -0.99 4.40
CA LEU A 44 -10.68 -1.69 3.94
C LEU A 44 -9.52 -1.61 4.93
N ALA A 45 -9.23 -0.44 5.49
CA ALA A 45 -8.08 -0.28 6.36
C ALA A 45 -8.18 -1.11 7.65
N PRO A 46 -9.32 -1.15 8.39
CA PRO A 46 -9.48 -2.05 9.53
C PRO A 46 -9.40 -3.53 9.13
N ALA A 47 -9.90 -3.91 7.96
CA ALA A 47 -9.81 -5.28 7.47
C ALA A 47 -8.34 -5.70 7.26
N PHE A 48 -7.51 -4.87 6.61
CA PHE A 48 -6.08 -5.12 6.45
C PHE A 48 -5.36 -5.23 7.80
N VAL A 49 -5.68 -4.34 8.74
CA VAL A 49 -5.08 -4.35 10.08
C VAL A 49 -5.51 -5.60 10.87
N ALA A 50 -6.78 -6.03 10.76
CA ALA A 50 -7.29 -7.22 11.42
C ALA A 50 -6.62 -8.49 10.87
N ILE A 51 -6.54 -8.64 9.56
CA ILE A 51 -5.82 -9.76 8.92
C ILE A 51 -4.35 -9.75 9.33
N GLY A 52 -3.71 -8.59 9.30
CA GLY A 52 -2.33 -8.43 9.75
C GLY A 52 -2.13 -8.85 11.21
N LEU A 53 -3.04 -8.49 12.10
CA LEU A 53 -3.00 -8.92 13.50
C LEU A 53 -3.10 -10.43 13.63
N LEU A 54 -4.00 -11.09 12.90
CA LEU A 54 -4.11 -12.55 12.89
C LEU A 54 -2.81 -13.21 12.43
N VAL A 55 -2.18 -12.70 11.38
CA VAL A 55 -0.89 -13.20 10.90
C VAL A 55 0.21 -13.00 11.95
N VAL A 56 0.26 -11.85 12.64
CA VAL A 56 1.22 -11.63 13.74
C VAL A 56 1.02 -12.65 14.84
N ILE A 57 -0.21 -12.88 15.29
CA ILE A 57 -0.52 -13.89 16.33
C ILE A 57 -0.06 -15.26 15.87
N TYR A 58 -0.37 -15.67 14.65
CA TYR A 58 0.06 -16.94 14.07
C TYR A 58 1.59 -17.05 13.96
N SER A 59 2.28 -15.94 13.70
CA SER A 59 3.73 -15.93 13.51
C SER A 59 4.53 -16.20 14.81
N PHE A 60 3.96 -15.98 15.99
CA PHE A 60 4.67 -16.22 17.25
C PHE A 60 5.17 -17.67 17.42
N PRO A 61 4.31 -18.69 17.30
CA PRO A 61 4.78 -20.08 17.35
C PRO A 61 5.65 -20.45 16.12
N TYR A 62 5.31 -19.92 14.92
CA TYR A 62 6.04 -20.22 13.69
C TYR A 62 7.47 -19.68 13.71
N MET A 63 7.69 -18.48 14.25
CA MET A 63 9.02 -17.85 14.38
C MET A 63 9.74 -18.23 15.69
N SER A 64 9.26 -19.26 16.42
CA SER A 64 9.90 -19.70 17.67
C SER A 64 11.17 -20.52 17.38
N ASP A 65 12.01 -20.74 18.43
CA ASP A 65 13.24 -21.57 18.33
C ASP A 65 12.95 -23.03 17.97
N LYS A 66 11.66 -23.41 17.97
CA LYS A 66 11.19 -24.72 17.50
C LYS A 66 11.16 -24.85 15.97
N ASN A 67 11.31 -23.74 15.24
CA ASN A 67 11.44 -23.79 13.78
C ASN A 67 12.81 -24.36 13.41
N LYS A 68 12.83 -25.64 13.02
CA LYS A 68 14.05 -26.37 12.69
C LYS A 68 14.65 -25.99 11.32
N GLU A 69 13.87 -25.34 10.46
CA GLU A 69 14.31 -25.01 9.10
C GLU A 69 15.32 -23.85 9.08
N HIS A 70 15.11 -22.83 9.92
CA HIS A 70 15.95 -21.64 9.99
C HIS A 70 16.00 -21.03 11.41
N PRO A 71 16.68 -21.70 12.38
CA PRO A 71 16.70 -21.28 13.78
C PRO A 71 17.38 -19.92 14.00
N ASP A 72 18.32 -19.54 13.12
CA ASP A 72 19.14 -18.33 13.25
C ASP A 72 18.53 -17.09 12.54
N ALA A 73 17.33 -17.19 11.99
CA ALA A 73 16.72 -16.09 11.29
C ALA A 73 16.29 -14.96 12.27
N PRO A 74 16.67 -13.69 12.03
CA PRO A 74 16.47 -12.58 12.98
C PRO A 74 14.98 -12.20 13.06
N ARG A 75 14.25 -12.70 14.05
CA ARG A 75 12.80 -12.45 14.27
C ARG A 75 12.44 -10.96 14.24
N ARG A 76 13.29 -10.10 14.83
CA ARG A 76 13.07 -8.65 14.83
C ARG A 76 12.89 -8.10 13.42
N ARG A 77 13.66 -8.58 12.45
CA ARG A 77 13.59 -8.15 11.06
C ARG A 77 12.23 -8.48 10.43
N PHE A 78 11.69 -9.68 10.69
CA PHE A 78 10.37 -10.09 10.23
C PHE A 78 9.29 -9.14 10.75
N TYR A 79 9.24 -8.91 12.06
CA TYR A 79 8.19 -8.07 12.68
C TYR A 79 8.29 -6.61 12.24
N VAL A 80 9.50 -6.07 12.01
CA VAL A 80 9.68 -4.71 11.49
C VAL A 80 9.08 -4.60 10.08
N TYR A 81 9.48 -5.45 9.15
CA TYR A 81 8.94 -5.41 7.79
C TYR A 81 7.43 -5.65 7.77
N PHE A 82 6.96 -6.63 8.54
CA PHE A 82 5.55 -7.00 8.54
C PHE A 82 4.67 -5.90 9.14
N SER A 83 5.06 -5.31 10.28
CA SER A 83 4.32 -4.21 10.90
C SER A 83 4.31 -2.96 10.02
N THR A 84 5.43 -2.65 9.37
CA THR A 84 5.51 -1.54 8.42
C THR A 84 4.63 -1.79 7.20
N PHE A 85 4.60 -3.02 6.69
CA PHE A 85 3.72 -3.42 5.58
C PHE A 85 2.24 -3.18 5.91
N ILE A 86 1.77 -3.65 7.08
CA ILE A 86 0.38 -3.45 7.52
C ILE A 86 0.07 -1.94 7.64
N GLY A 87 0.99 -1.16 8.23
CA GLY A 87 0.83 0.28 8.35
C GLY A 87 0.75 0.98 7.00
N ALA A 88 1.59 0.57 6.05
CA ALA A 88 1.58 1.12 4.70
C ALA A 88 0.31 0.74 3.92
N MET A 89 -0.20 -0.48 4.07
CA MET A 89 -1.48 -0.90 3.47
C MET A 89 -2.66 -0.08 4.01
N ALA A 90 -2.68 0.20 5.32
CA ALA A 90 -3.69 1.08 5.91
C ALA A 90 -3.53 2.53 5.39
N GLY A 91 -2.31 3.04 5.30
CA GLY A 91 -2.00 4.35 4.73
C GLY A 91 -2.42 4.48 3.26
N LEU A 92 -2.21 3.43 2.46
CA LEU A 92 -2.65 3.35 1.08
C LEU A 92 -4.18 3.46 0.97
N ALA A 93 -4.92 2.74 1.83
CA ALA A 93 -6.37 2.74 1.84
C ALA A 93 -6.96 4.10 2.26
N TYR A 94 -6.27 4.84 3.12
CA TYR A 94 -6.71 6.18 3.56
C TYR A 94 -6.18 7.32 2.69
N SER A 95 -5.26 7.07 1.74
CA SER A 95 -4.66 8.15 0.96
C SER A 95 -5.67 8.85 0.05
N SER A 96 -5.79 10.19 0.15
CA SER A 96 -6.64 11.03 -0.70
C SER A 96 -5.92 11.56 -1.94
N THR A 97 -4.60 11.33 -2.06
CA THR A 97 -3.79 11.82 -3.18
C THR A 97 -3.05 10.69 -3.87
N ILE A 98 -2.81 10.83 -5.17
CA ILE A 98 -2.04 9.85 -5.94
C ILE A 98 -0.56 9.79 -5.48
N VAL A 99 0.01 10.89 -5.00
CA VAL A 99 1.36 10.91 -4.41
C VAL A 99 1.41 10.14 -3.11
N GLY A 100 0.39 10.30 -2.25
CA GLY A 100 0.28 9.50 -1.02
C GLY A 100 0.16 8.02 -1.32
N GLN A 101 -0.66 7.64 -2.32
CA GLN A 101 -0.75 6.25 -2.77
C GLN A 101 0.60 5.73 -3.27
N LEU A 102 1.36 6.51 -4.06
CA LEU A 102 2.69 6.16 -4.50
C LEU A 102 3.65 5.87 -3.34
N VAL A 103 3.72 6.76 -2.36
CA VAL A 103 4.60 6.61 -1.20
C VAL A 103 4.28 5.33 -0.43
N PHE A 104 3.02 5.08 -0.12
CA PHE A 104 2.63 3.87 0.59
C PHE A 104 2.81 2.61 -0.25
N PHE A 105 2.58 2.67 -1.56
CA PHE A 105 2.84 1.57 -2.48
C PHE A 105 4.33 1.19 -2.51
N GLU A 106 5.24 2.17 -2.59
CA GLU A 106 6.69 1.92 -2.53
C GLU A 106 7.11 1.30 -1.20
N ILE A 107 6.57 1.77 -0.07
CA ILE A 107 6.84 1.19 1.23
C ILE A 107 6.38 -0.27 1.27
N THR A 108 5.19 -0.61 0.74
CA THR A 108 4.72 -2.00 0.68
C THR A 108 5.62 -2.86 -0.19
N GLY A 109 6.11 -2.34 -1.32
CA GLY A 109 7.04 -3.03 -2.21
C GLY A 109 8.36 -3.39 -1.54
N VAL A 110 8.97 -2.43 -0.82
CA VAL A 110 10.20 -2.65 -0.03
C VAL A 110 9.97 -3.66 1.10
N CYS A 111 8.84 -3.55 1.81
CA CYS A 111 8.51 -4.51 2.86
C CYS A 111 8.30 -5.93 2.31
N SER A 112 7.63 -6.06 1.17
CA SER A 112 7.44 -7.33 0.47
C SER A 112 8.77 -7.95 0.08
N TRP A 113 9.67 -7.17 -0.51
CA TRP A 113 11.04 -7.61 -0.79
C TRP A 113 11.75 -8.12 0.48
N GLY A 114 11.66 -7.38 1.58
CA GLY A 114 12.26 -7.73 2.85
C GLY A 114 11.70 -9.02 3.46
N LEU A 115 10.41 -9.28 3.27
CA LEU A 115 9.73 -10.50 3.73
C LEU A 115 10.05 -11.71 2.83
N ILE A 116 10.02 -11.55 1.51
CA ILE A 116 10.33 -12.64 0.56
C ILE A 116 11.81 -13.06 0.70
N SER A 117 12.71 -12.08 0.84
CA SER A 117 14.14 -12.36 1.01
C SER A 117 14.54 -12.64 2.47
N TYR A 118 13.58 -12.87 3.36
CA TYR A 118 13.78 -12.96 4.81
C TYR A 118 14.90 -13.94 5.20
N TYR A 119 14.89 -15.13 4.65
CA TYR A 119 15.90 -16.17 4.96
C TYR A 119 17.28 -15.94 4.36
N MET A 120 17.45 -14.90 3.52
CA MET A 120 18.73 -14.52 2.90
C MET A 120 19.42 -15.60 2.06
N THR A 121 18.73 -16.69 1.73
CA THR A 121 19.24 -17.69 0.80
C THR A 121 19.40 -17.10 -0.62
N PRO A 122 20.28 -17.63 -1.48
CA PRO A 122 20.42 -17.14 -2.85
C PRO A 122 19.10 -17.16 -3.63
N THR A 123 18.28 -18.20 -3.44
CA THR A 123 16.95 -18.35 -4.06
C THR A 123 15.97 -17.28 -3.54
N ALA A 124 15.87 -17.11 -2.21
CA ALA A 124 15.00 -16.10 -1.60
C ALA A 124 15.39 -14.67 -2.02
N LYS A 125 16.69 -14.36 -2.10
CA LYS A 125 17.18 -13.06 -2.58
C LYS A 125 16.80 -12.81 -4.04
N LYS A 126 16.94 -13.81 -4.91
CA LYS A 126 16.53 -13.69 -6.33
C LYS A 126 15.02 -13.48 -6.45
N ALA A 127 14.22 -14.24 -5.70
CA ALA A 127 12.76 -14.10 -5.68
C ALA A 127 12.33 -12.72 -5.18
N GLY A 128 12.90 -12.25 -4.06
CA GLY A 128 12.63 -10.93 -3.52
C GLY A 128 13.01 -9.80 -4.49
N MET A 129 14.19 -9.90 -5.12
CA MET A 129 14.62 -8.91 -6.12
C MET A 129 13.70 -8.89 -7.34
N LYS A 130 13.27 -10.06 -7.84
CA LYS A 130 12.30 -10.17 -8.92
C LYS A 130 10.97 -9.49 -8.55
N ALA A 131 10.44 -9.76 -7.35
CA ALA A 131 9.23 -9.14 -6.86
C ALA A 131 9.36 -7.60 -6.77
N LEU A 132 10.49 -7.10 -6.24
CA LEU A 132 10.76 -5.66 -6.14
C LEU A 132 10.78 -4.99 -7.51
N ILE A 133 11.49 -5.56 -8.49
CA ILE A 133 11.57 -5.00 -9.85
C ILE A 133 10.17 -4.96 -10.49
N ILE A 134 9.40 -6.04 -10.38
CA ILE A 134 8.04 -6.12 -10.93
C ILE A 134 7.14 -5.06 -10.30
N THR A 135 7.21 -4.89 -8.98
CA THR A 135 6.44 -3.87 -8.25
C THR A 135 6.78 -2.46 -8.73
N HIS A 136 8.08 -2.15 -8.92
CA HIS A 136 8.51 -0.84 -9.40
C HIS A 136 8.12 -0.58 -10.86
N ILE A 137 8.17 -1.60 -11.74
CA ILE A 137 7.66 -1.47 -13.11
C ILE A 137 6.15 -1.15 -13.08
N GLY A 138 5.39 -1.80 -12.21
CA GLY A 138 3.99 -1.46 -11.97
C GLY A 138 3.82 -0.01 -11.52
N ALA A 139 4.63 0.46 -10.56
CA ALA A 139 4.57 1.82 -10.03
C ALA A 139 4.75 2.90 -11.09
N LEU A 140 5.45 2.63 -12.20
CA LEU A 140 5.59 3.59 -13.32
C LEU A 140 4.23 4.08 -13.83
N GLY A 141 3.22 3.22 -13.85
CA GLY A 141 1.85 3.62 -14.20
C GLY A 141 1.29 4.71 -13.27
N LEU A 142 1.51 4.58 -11.95
CA LEU A 142 1.09 5.60 -10.98
C LEU A 142 1.90 6.89 -11.11
N TYR A 143 3.22 6.82 -11.36
CA TYR A 143 4.05 8.02 -11.58
C TYR A 143 3.58 8.81 -12.79
N ILE A 144 3.34 8.13 -13.92
CA ILE A 144 2.84 8.76 -15.15
C ILE A 144 1.41 9.28 -14.91
N GLY A 145 0.55 8.51 -14.25
CA GLY A 145 -0.81 8.94 -13.90
C GLY A 145 -0.81 10.20 -13.03
N ALA A 146 0.10 10.28 -12.05
CA ALA A 146 0.27 11.48 -11.21
C ALA A 146 0.69 12.72 -12.02
N ALA A 147 1.60 12.55 -12.98
CA ALA A 147 2.03 13.64 -13.87
C ALA A 147 0.87 14.14 -14.76
N PHE A 148 0.08 13.23 -15.34
CA PHE A 148 -1.10 13.61 -16.14
C PHE A 148 -2.18 14.28 -15.29
N LEU A 149 -2.45 13.76 -14.08
CA LEU A 149 -3.42 14.35 -13.18
C LEU A 149 -3.00 15.78 -12.80
N PHE A 150 -1.75 15.97 -12.43
CA PHE A 150 -1.23 17.29 -12.09
C PHE A 150 -1.24 18.25 -13.29
N ALA A 151 -0.83 17.79 -14.47
CA ALA A 151 -0.83 18.61 -15.68
C ALA A 151 -2.25 19.08 -16.08
N GLY A 152 -3.27 18.25 -15.84
CA GLY A 152 -4.65 18.58 -16.21
C GLY A 152 -5.41 19.38 -15.15
N THR A 153 -5.05 19.24 -13.84
CA THR A 153 -5.84 19.82 -12.75
C THR A 153 -5.05 20.71 -11.78
N GLY A 154 -3.71 20.72 -11.86
CA GLY A 154 -2.84 21.45 -10.94
C GLY A 154 -2.79 20.85 -9.50
N THR A 155 -3.37 19.68 -9.28
CA THR A 155 -3.41 19.03 -7.96
C THR A 155 -3.17 17.53 -8.06
N PHE A 156 -2.76 16.91 -6.94
CA PHE A 156 -2.58 15.45 -6.82
C PHE A 156 -3.78 14.76 -6.16
N ALA A 157 -4.85 15.48 -5.84
CA ALA A 157 -6.05 14.92 -5.22
C ALA A 157 -6.76 13.93 -6.16
N LEU A 158 -7.08 12.74 -5.66
CA LEU A 158 -7.79 11.71 -6.45
C LEU A 158 -9.20 12.16 -6.85
N SER A 159 -9.85 13.01 -6.05
CA SER A 159 -11.14 13.61 -6.36
C SER A 159 -11.10 14.48 -7.64
N ALA A 160 -9.94 15.05 -7.96
CA ALA A 160 -9.76 15.88 -9.15
C ALA A 160 -9.75 15.06 -10.46
N ILE A 161 -9.64 13.73 -10.41
CA ILE A 161 -9.78 12.87 -11.61
C ILE A 161 -11.14 13.11 -12.30
N SER A 162 -12.18 13.40 -11.53
CA SER A 162 -13.51 13.72 -12.08
C SER A 162 -13.55 14.99 -12.96
N GLN A 163 -12.62 15.90 -12.76
CA GLN A 163 -12.52 17.18 -13.47
C GLN A 163 -11.71 17.10 -14.78
N LEU A 164 -10.98 15.97 -14.99
CA LEU A 164 -10.24 15.75 -16.23
C LEU A 164 -11.17 15.58 -17.42
N ASP A 165 -10.68 15.99 -18.59
CA ASP A 165 -11.32 15.65 -19.87
C ASP A 165 -11.47 14.11 -20.02
N SER A 166 -12.48 13.70 -20.77
CA SER A 166 -12.85 12.28 -20.92
C SER A 166 -11.69 11.41 -21.42
N GLY A 167 -10.90 11.91 -22.38
CA GLY A 167 -9.72 11.20 -22.90
C GLY A 167 -8.64 11.04 -21.83
N MET A 168 -8.28 12.13 -21.15
CA MET A 168 -7.24 12.15 -20.12
C MET A 168 -7.65 11.33 -18.91
N LYS A 169 -8.92 11.38 -18.50
CA LYS A 169 -9.49 10.53 -17.45
C LYS A 169 -9.30 9.05 -17.77
N THR A 170 -9.61 8.64 -19.00
CA THR A 170 -9.44 7.23 -19.44
C THR A 170 -7.97 6.81 -19.36
N VAL A 171 -7.04 7.67 -19.83
CA VAL A 171 -5.59 7.40 -19.76
C VAL A 171 -5.13 7.21 -18.31
N VAL A 172 -5.49 8.13 -17.41
CA VAL A 172 -5.12 8.03 -15.97
C VAL A 172 -5.67 6.75 -15.34
N LEU A 173 -6.94 6.42 -15.61
CA LEU A 173 -7.55 5.19 -15.08
C LEU A 173 -6.88 3.93 -15.65
N LEU A 174 -6.55 3.89 -16.93
CA LEU A 174 -5.84 2.77 -17.55
C LEU A 174 -4.43 2.61 -16.96
N LEU A 175 -3.72 3.71 -16.67
CA LEU A 175 -2.41 3.67 -16.02
C LEU A 175 -2.50 3.12 -14.58
N ILE A 176 -3.53 3.47 -13.83
CA ILE A 176 -3.79 2.91 -12.49
C ILE A 176 -4.12 1.41 -12.60
N LEU A 177 -4.96 1.01 -13.56
CA LEU A 177 -5.30 -0.41 -13.80
C LEU A 177 -4.08 -1.22 -14.26
N PHE A 178 -3.17 -0.62 -15.03
CA PHE A 178 -1.93 -1.26 -15.46
C PHE A 178 -1.07 -1.72 -14.27
N VAL A 179 -1.02 -0.94 -13.18
CA VAL A 179 -0.34 -1.32 -11.94
C VAL A 179 -0.88 -2.63 -11.39
N LEU A 180 -2.21 -2.74 -11.33
CA LEU A 180 -2.90 -3.95 -10.83
C LEU A 180 -2.67 -5.15 -11.74
N SER A 181 -2.69 -4.94 -13.06
CA SER A 181 -2.54 -6.01 -14.06
C SER A 181 -1.12 -6.59 -14.08
N ILE A 182 -0.09 -5.75 -13.98
CA ILE A 182 1.31 -6.24 -13.90
C ILE A 182 1.52 -7.10 -12.65
N HIS A 183 0.93 -6.72 -11.53
CA HIS A 183 1.05 -7.48 -10.28
C HIS A 183 0.45 -8.90 -10.41
N SER A 184 -0.65 -9.04 -11.14
CA SER A 184 -1.30 -10.35 -11.34
C SER A 184 -0.66 -11.20 -12.43
N LEU A 185 -0.16 -10.57 -13.51
CA LEU A 185 0.39 -11.27 -14.68
C LEU A 185 1.84 -11.75 -14.51
N LEU A 186 2.64 -11.02 -13.73
CA LEU A 186 4.06 -11.30 -13.57
C LEU A 186 4.41 -12.04 -12.27
N MET A 187 3.42 -12.34 -11.40
CA MET A 187 3.56 -13.39 -10.40
C MET A 187 3.43 -14.74 -11.11
N PRO A 188 4.54 -15.44 -11.44
CA PRO A 188 4.42 -16.77 -12.05
C PRO A 188 3.76 -17.66 -11.01
N GLY A 189 2.63 -18.23 -11.38
CA GLY A 189 2.10 -19.41 -10.72
C GLY A 189 3.27 -20.38 -10.58
N GLY A 190 3.52 -20.85 -9.34
CA GLY A 190 4.71 -21.59 -9.01
C GLY A 190 5.03 -22.68 -10.03
N GLU A 191 6.17 -22.52 -10.68
CA GLU A 191 6.88 -23.67 -11.19
C GLU A 191 7.58 -24.27 -9.98
N ALA A 192 7.06 -25.41 -9.56
CA ALA A 192 7.61 -26.29 -8.56
C ALA A 192 8.98 -26.81 -9.00
#